data_df834948165a6028f05b1e12e97360c7
#
_entry.id   df834948165a6028f05b1e12e97360c7
#
_cell.length_a   1.000
_cell.length_b   1.000
_cell.length_c   1.000
_cell.angle_alpha   90.00
_cell.angle_beta   90.00
_cell.angle_gamma   90.00
#
_symmetry.space_group_name_H-M   'P 1'
#
loop_
_entity.id
_entity.type
_entity.pdbx_description
1 polymer ?
#
loop_
_entity_poly.entity_id
_entity_poly.type
_entity_poly.pdbx_seq_one_letter_code
_entity_poly.pdbx_strand_id
1 'polypeptide(L)'
;MALWRTNGYAKTTVADICRAAGVSRGLFYFYFPAKEDILFEVGLLSTRSAQKKVRALLRADYDVEAVIGEALRSLERSMTRNPRELIIQTILEGYRHEHRILAGEVVDETADADMFGELFTQAQRDGKIGAHVDVEHLSRLAGMHVSEGVRHWAGGSFGDRSFADVVTDDIAALIAGFNTRKGPG
;
A
#
# COMPACT_ATOMS: atom_id res chain seq x y z
N MET A 1 2.08 11.39 -13.11
CA MET A 1 0.92 11.77 -12.26
C MET A 1 0.24 13.06 -12.72
N ALA A 2 0.96 14.19 -12.96
CA ALA A 2 0.33 15.45 -13.40
C ALA A 2 -0.54 15.30 -14.64
N LEU A 3 -0.05 14.68 -15.71
CA LEU A 3 -0.80 14.41 -16.93
C LEU A 3 -2.10 13.63 -16.69
N TRP A 4 -2.07 12.64 -15.82
CA TRP A 4 -3.25 11.82 -15.53
C TRP A 4 -4.32 12.58 -14.75
N ARG A 5 -3.91 13.50 -13.88
CA ARG A 5 -4.85 14.40 -13.19
C ARG A 5 -5.54 15.37 -14.15
N THR A 6 -4.82 15.83 -15.19
CA THR A 6 -5.35 16.81 -16.14
C THR A 6 -6.14 16.15 -17.27
N ASN A 7 -5.61 15.08 -17.87
CA ASN A 7 -6.15 14.47 -19.09
C ASN A 7 -6.93 13.18 -18.83
N GLY A 8 -6.87 12.65 -17.61
CA GLY A 8 -7.32 11.29 -17.28
C GLY A 8 -6.32 10.22 -17.72
N TYR A 9 -6.37 9.08 -17.04
CA TYR A 9 -5.47 7.94 -17.33
C TYR A 9 -5.71 7.35 -18.71
N ALA A 10 -6.96 7.09 -19.07
CA ALA A 10 -7.31 6.44 -20.33
C ALA A 10 -6.87 7.24 -21.56
N LYS A 11 -6.98 8.58 -21.53
CA LYS A 11 -6.63 9.46 -22.65
C LYS A 11 -5.13 9.78 -22.73
N THR A 12 -4.34 9.51 -21.70
CA THR A 12 -2.90 9.78 -21.70
C THR A 12 -2.15 8.65 -22.40
N THR A 13 -1.44 8.98 -23.46
CA THR A 13 -0.63 8.02 -24.23
C THR A 13 0.80 7.93 -23.70
N VAL A 14 1.51 6.83 -24.05
CA VAL A 14 2.96 6.71 -23.77
C VAL A 14 3.74 7.86 -24.42
N ALA A 15 3.31 8.33 -25.59
CA ALA A 15 3.93 9.47 -26.27
C ALA A 15 3.82 10.77 -25.45
N ASP A 16 2.68 10.98 -24.80
CA ASP A 16 2.47 12.15 -23.94
C ASP A 16 3.33 12.07 -22.67
N ILE A 17 3.43 10.87 -22.10
CA ILE A 17 4.30 10.60 -20.93
C ILE A 17 5.75 10.86 -21.28
N CYS A 18 6.25 10.30 -22.40
CA CYS A 18 7.63 10.50 -22.84
C CYS A 18 7.94 11.97 -23.10
N ARG A 19 7.02 12.69 -23.76
CA ARG A 19 7.18 14.12 -24.03
C ARG A 19 7.26 14.93 -22.75
N ALA A 20 6.39 14.64 -21.77
CA ALA A 20 6.37 15.36 -20.51
C ALA A 20 7.57 15.05 -19.62
N ALA A 21 8.11 13.83 -19.72
CA ALA A 21 9.29 13.39 -18.96
C ALA A 21 10.62 13.74 -19.67
N GLY A 22 10.59 14.19 -20.93
CA GLY A 22 11.81 14.45 -21.70
C GLY A 22 12.58 13.19 -22.06
N VAL A 23 11.92 12.03 -22.20
CA VAL A 23 12.57 10.75 -22.50
C VAL A 23 12.12 10.19 -23.84
N SER A 24 12.94 9.31 -24.44
CA SER A 24 12.56 8.61 -25.66
C SER A 24 11.57 7.46 -25.37
N ARG A 25 10.79 7.05 -26.39
CA ARG A 25 9.95 5.86 -26.29
C ARG A 25 10.76 4.59 -26.01
N GLY A 26 11.94 4.48 -26.60
CA GLY A 26 12.84 3.34 -26.37
C GLY A 26 13.25 3.23 -24.89
N LEU A 27 13.61 4.37 -24.28
CA LEU A 27 13.94 4.42 -22.86
C LEU A 27 12.71 4.09 -21.99
N PHE A 28 11.54 4.56 -22.37
CA PHE A 28 10.29 4.22 -21.69
C PHE A 28 10.07 2.72 -21.66
N TYR A 29 10.05 2.06 -22.84
CA TYR A 29 9.77 0.63 -22.94
C TYR A 29 10.89 -0.27 -22.40
N PHE A 30 12.09 0.28 -22.22
CA PHE A 30 13.17 -0.40 -21.52
C PHE A 30 12.84 -0.60 -20.03
N TYR A 31 12.22 0.40 -19.38
CA TYR A 31 11.84 0.34 -17.96
C TYR A 31 10.41 -0.15 -17.72
N PHE A 32 9.49 0.17 -18.62
CA PHE A 32 8.06 -0.09 -18.47
C PHE A 32 7.53 -0.77 -19.73
N PRO A 33 7.39 -2.10 -19.75
CA PRO A 33 6.81 -2.83 -20.88
C PRO A 33 5.44 -2.29 -21.33
N ALA A 34 4.63 -1.80 -20.38
CA ALA A 34 3.34 -1.19 -20.63
C ALA A 34 3.14 0.10 -19.83
N LYS A 35 2.16 0.91 -20.23
CA LYS A 35 1.79 2.14 -19.51
C LYS A 35 1.30 1.83 -18.07
N GLU A 36 0.68 0.70 -17.92
CA GLU A 36 0.11 0.17 -16.69
C GLU A 36 1.17 -0.08 -15.62
N ASP A 37 2.38 -0.48 -16.01
CA ASP A 37 3.49 -0.75 -15.08
C ASP A 37 3.89 0.49 -14.26
N ILE A 38 3.67 1.70 -14.81
CA ILE A 38 3.88 2.95 -14.04
C ILE A 38 2.90 3.06 -12.88
N LEU A 39 1.66 2.57 -13.02
CA LEU A 39 0.68 2.60 -11.93
C LEU A 39 1.13 1.72 -10.77
N PHE A 40 1.65 0.55 -11.09
CA PHE A 40 2.25 -0.33 -10.09
C PHE A 40 3.38 0.37 -9.34
N GLU A 41 4.32 0.99 -10.03
CA GLU A 41 5.41 1.77 -9.40
C GLU A 41 4.90 2.91 -8.52
N VAL A 42 3.83 3.59 -8.94
CA VAL A 42 3.20 4.65 -8.13
C VAL A 42 2.60 4.07 -6.84
N GLY A 43 1.96 2.92 -6.91
CA GLY A 43 1.46 2.18 -5.74
C GLY A 43 2.60 1.83 -4.79
N LEU A 44 3.66 1.23 -5.32
CA LEU A 44 4.85 0.83 -4.57
C LEU A 44 5.53 2.02 -3.88
N LEU A 45 5.69 3.15 -4.56
CA LEU A 45 6.22 4.38 -3.97
C LEU A 45 5.34 4.91 -2.82
N SER A 46 4.02 4.77 -2.93
CA SER A 46 3.09 5.16 -1.87
C SER A 46 3.24 4.27 -0.65
N THR A 47 3.37 2.96 -0.83
CA THR A 47 3.62 1.98 0.24
C THR A 47 4.97 2.24 0.93
N ARG A 48 6.04 2.44 0.15
CA ARG A 48 7.36 2.80 0.69
C ARG A 48 7.35 4.13 1.47
N SER A 49 6.55 5.10 1.04
CA SER A 49 6.37 6.36 1.76
C SER A 49 5.70 6.17 3.11
N ALA A 50 4.65 5.33 3.17
CA ALA A 50 3.99 4.98 4.43
C ALA A 50 4.93 4.18 5.36
N GLN A 51 5.67 3.20 4.83
CA GLN A 51 6.70 2.44 5.56
C GLN A 51 7.76 3.37 6.18
N LYS A 52 8.24 4.36 5.41
CA LYS A 52 9.19 5.38 5.92
C LYS A 52 8.59 6.17 7.08
N LYS A 53 7.29 6.47 7.03
CA LYS A 53 6.57 7.14 8.12
C LYS A 53 6.52 6.25 9.37
N VAL A 54 6.20 4.96 9.21
CA VAL A 54 6.23 3.95 10.30
C VAL A 54 7.60 3.95 10.96
N ARG A 55 8.67 3.76 10.21
CA ARG A 55 10.06 3.77 10.72
C ARG A 55 10.42 5.02 11.50
N ALA A 56 9.93 6.17 11.07
CA ALA A 56 10.19 7.43 11.78
C ALA A 56 9.50 7.48 13.14
N LEU A 57 8.29 6.91 13.26
CA LEU A 57 7.51 6.89 14.50
C LEU A 57 8.04 5.87 15.51
N LEU A 58 8.62 4.76 15.03
CA LEU A 58 9.22 3.72 15.90
C LEU A 58 10.48 4.17 16.66
N ARG A 59 11.03 5.35 16.38
CA ARG A 59 12.23 5.88 17.04
C ARG A 59 11.98 6.46 18.43
N ALA A 60 10.73 6.67 18.80
CA ALA A 60 10.29 7.15 20.10
C ALA A 60 9.39 6.11 20.77
N ASP A 61 8.89 6.39 21.96
CA ASP A 61 7.80 5.60 22.52
C ASP A 61 6.57 5.70 21.63
N TYR A 62 5.94 4.57 21.33
CA TYR A 62 4.88 4.49 20.34
C TYR A 62 3.73 3.60 20.83
N ASP A 63 2.54 3.94 20.37
CA ASP A 63 1.36 3.09 20.38
C ASP A 63 1.16 2.48 19.00
N VAL A 64 0.85 1.18 18.92
CA VAL A 64 0.78 0.42 17.65
C VAL A 64 -0.33 0.97 16.75
N GLU A 65 -1.52 1.20 17.32
CA GLU A 65 -2.69 1.71 16.61
C GLU A 65 -2.45 3.13 16.13
N ALA A 66 -1.85 3.99 16.96
CA ALA A 66 -1.51 5.36 16.58
C ALA A 66 -0.52 5.39 15.39
N VAL A 67 0.48 4.49 15.37
CA VAL A 67 1.44 4.39 14.25
C VAL A 67 0.73 3.96 12.97
N ILE A 68 -0.15 2.95 13.03
CA ILE A 68 -0.95 2.51 11.90
C ILE A 68 -1.79 3.67 11.36
N GLY A 69 -2.54 4.35 12.24
CA GLY A 69 -3.39 5.48 11.87
C GLY A 69 -2.62 6.62 11.21
N GLU A 70 -1.43 6.97 11.73
CA GLU A 70 -0.59 8.02 11.13
C GLU A 70 -0.05 7.63 9.74
N ALA A 71 0.35 6.37 9.56
CA ALA A 71 0.78 5.86 8.25
C ALA A 71 -0.37 5.90 7.23
N LEU A 72 -1.57 5.44 7.64
CA LEU A 72 -2.76 5.43 6.79
C LEU A 72 -3.28 6.84 6.49
N ARG A 73 -3.27 7.77 7.46
CA ARG A 73 -3.58 9.20 7.21
C ARG A 73 -2.60 9.82 6.21
N SER A 74 -1.33 9.45 6.26
CA SER A 74 -0.35 9.90 5.28
C SER A 74 -0.65 9.36 3.87
N LEU A 75 -1.05 8.08 3.77
CA LEU A 75 -1.47 7.46 2.52
C LEU A 75 -2.75 8.12 1.98
N GLU A 76 -3.77 8.32 2.81
CA GLU A 76 -5.03 8.98 2.44
C GLU A 76 -4.80 10.38 1.88
N ARG A 77 -3.99 11.20 2.55
CA ARG A 77 -3.60 12.54 2.05
C ARG A 77 -2.90 12.49 0.69
N SER A 78 -2.15 11.44 0.40
CA SER A 78 -1.54 11.24 -0.92
C SER A 78 -2.58 10.86 -1.96
N MET A 79 -3.52 9.99 -1.60
CA MET A 79 -4.57 9.49 -2.50
C MET A 79 -5.58 10.57 -2.87
N THR A 80 -6.01 11.40 -1.93
CA THR A 80 -6.99 12.48 -2.16
C THR A 80 -6.57 13.51 -3.22
N ARG A 81 -5.27 13.53 -3.55
CA ARG A 81 -4.73 14.37 -4.64
C ARG A 81 -4.96 13.80 -6.03
N ASN A 82 -5.47 12.57 -6.14
CA ASN A 82 -5.62 11.85 -7.39
C ASN A 82 -7.10 11.52 -7.66
N PRO A 83 -7.51 11.44 -8.93
CA PRO A 83 -8.84 10.95 -9.28
C PRO A 83 -9.06 9.54 -8.73
N ARG A 84 -10.28 9.28 -8.23
CA ARG A 84 -10.65 7.97 -7.66
C ARG A 84 -10.42 6.81 -8.64
N GLU A 85 -10.75 7.03 -9.91
CA GLU A 85 -10.50 6.04 -10.98
C GLU A 85 -9.02 5.63 -11.06
N LEU A 86 -8.10 6.60 -10.94
CA LEU A 86 -6.66 6.33 -10.99
C LEU A 86 -6.22 5.49 -9.79
N ILE A 87 -6.79 5.73 -8.61
CA ILE A 87 -6.52 4.95 -7.40
C ILE A 87 -6.95 3.49 -7.60
N ILE A 88 -8.17 3.27 -8.11
CA ILE A 88 -8.69 1.94 -8.40
C ILE A 88 -7.80 1.21 -9.42
N GLN A 89 -7.40 1.88 -10.50
CA GLN A 89 -6.51 1.29 -11.50
C GLN A 89 -5.15 0.91 -10.90
N THR A 90 -4.59 1.76 -10.01
CA THR A 90 -3.34 1.46 -9.31
C THR A 90 -3.44 0.17 -8.47
N ILE A 91 -4.54 -0.04 -7.75
CA ILE A 91 -4.77 -1.28 -6.97
C ILE A 91 -4.92 -2.49 -7.89
N LEU A 92 -5.66 -2.35 -8.99
CA LEU A 92 -5.84 -3.45 -9.95
C LEU A 92 -4.51 -3.87 -10.59
N GLU A 93 -3.63 -2.92 -10.91
CA GLU A 93 -2.28 -3.24 -11.41
C GLU A 93 -1.41 -3.91 -10.34
N GLY A 94 -1.56 -3.53 -9.07
CA GLY A 94 -0.92 -4.22 -7.95
C GLY A 94 -1.31 -5.70 -7.91
N TYR A 95 -2.59 -6.02 -8.00
CA TYR A 95 -3.07 -7.41 -8.03
C TYR A 95 -2.60 -8.18 -9.28
N ARG A 96 -2.54 -7.53 -10.45
CA ARG A 96 -1.99 -8.17 -11.66
C ARG A 96 -0.52 -8.49 -11.50
N HIS A 97 0.24 -7.59 -10.90
CA HIS A 97 1.67 -7.80 -10.65
C HIS A 97 1.89 -8.94 -9.65
N GLU A 98 1.14 -8.97 -8.54
CA GLU A 98 1.18 -10.06 -7.57
C GLU A 98 0.84 -11.42 -8.23
N HIS A 99 -0.18 -11.45 -9.09
CA HIS A 99 -0.51 -12.66 -9.85
C HIS A 99 0.66 -13.14 -10.72
N ARG A 100 1.37 -12.23 -11.38
CA ARG A 100 2.54 -12.56 -12.20
C ARG A 100 3.71 -13.09 -11.36
N ILE A 101 3.91 -12.57 -10.15
CA ILE A 101 4.88 -13.11 -9.19
C ILE A 101 4.51 -14.55 -8.82
N LEU A 102 3.24 -14.79 -8.43
CA LEU A 102 2.76 -16.13 -8.06
C LEU A 102 2.82 -17.13 -9.22
N ALA A 103 2.67 -16.67 -10.45
CA ALA A 103 2.85 -17.46 -11.66
C ALA A 103 4.33 -17.71 -12.03
N GLY A 104 5.27 -17.09 -11.33
CA GLY A 104 6.72 -17.19 -11.63
C GLY A 104 7.14 -16.42 -12.89
N GLU A 105 6.33 -15.49 -13.37
CA GLU A 105 6.60 -14.72 -14.60
C GLU A 105 7.54 -13.54 -14.34
N VAL A 106 7.55 -13.01 -13.12
CA VAL A 106 8.40 -11.90 -12.68
C VAL A 106 9.00 -12.19 -11.31
N VAL A 107 10.17 -11.60 -11.05
CA VAL A 107 10.79 -11.67 -9.71
C VAL A 107 10.06 -10.72 -8.77
N ASP A 108 9.86 -11.15 -7.54
CA ASP A 108 9.29 -10.30 -6.49
C ASP A 108 10.32 -9.24 -6.02
N GLU A 109 10.24 -8.05 -6.61
CA GLU A 109 11.01 -6.88 -6.19
C GLU A 109 10.29 -6.09 -5.08
N THR A 110 9.14 -6.58 -4.61
CA THR A 110 8.29 -5.90 -3.62
C THR A 110 8.41 -6.46 -2.22
N ALA A 111 9.18 -7.52 -2.02
CA ALA A 111 9.35 -8.19 -0.72
C ALA A 111 9.71 -7.21 0.42
N ASP A 112 10.46 -6.14 0.10
CA ASP A 112 10.82 -5.09 1.06
C ASP A 112 9.74 -4.01 1.26
N ALA A 113 8.63 -4.08 0.52
CA ALA A 113 7.57 -3.06 0.55
C ALA A 113 6.44 -3.37 1.54
N ASP A 114 6.72 -4.18 2.54
CA ASP A 114 5.78 -4.45 3.63
C ASP A 114 5.59 -3.21 4.51
N MET A 115 4.37 -2.67 4.54
CA MET A 115 4.06 -1.42 5.22
C MET A 115 4.21 -1.52 6.75
N PHE A 116 3.86 -2.65 7.34
CA PHE A 116 3.74 -2.83 8.79
C PHE A 116 4.66 -3.90 9.39
N GLY A 117 5.41 -4.65 8.59
CA GLY A 117 6.23 -5.76 9.07
C GLY A 117 7.24 -5.35 10.15
N GLU A 118 7.91 -4.20 9.95
CA GLU A 118 8.84 -3.67 10.93
C GLU A 118 8.13 -3.24 12.24
N LEU A 119 6.94 -2.60 12.12
CA LEU A 119 6.11 -2.24 13.26
C LEU A 119 5.70 -3.47 14.07
N PHE A 120 5.17 -4.50 13.42
CA PHE A 120 4.67 -5.68 14.12
C PHE A 120 5.81 -6.52 14.72
N THR A 121 6.93 -6.62 14.02
CA THR A 121 8.14 -7.25 14.55
C THR A 121 8.67 -6.53 15.80
N GLN A 122 8.72 -5.19 15.76
CA GLN A 122 9.15 -4.41 16.91
C GLN A 122 8.13 -4.49 18.04
N ALA A 123 6.84 -4.37 17.74
CA ALA A 123 5.76 -4.49 18.73
C ALA A 123 5.74 -5.85 19.43
N GLN A 124 6.09 -6.93 18.72
CA GLN A 124 6.24 -8.26 19.32
C GLN A 124 7.45 -8.32 20.28
N ARG A 125 8.58 -7.75 19.89
CA ARG A 125 9.77 -7.64 20.77
C ARG A 125 9.50 -6.84 22.04
N ASP A 126 8.68 -5.78 21.91
CA ASP A 126 8.30 -4.89 23.02
C ASP A 126 7.12 -5.42 23.85
N GLY A 127 6.60 -6.63 23.53
CA GLY A 127 5.49 -7.27 24.23
C GLY A 127 4.11 -6.64 23.97
N LYS A 128 3.99 -5.75 22.98
CA LYS A 128 2.73 -5.12 22.56
C LYS A 128 1.91 -6.07 21.65
N ILE A 129 2.58 -7.01 20.98
CA ILE A 129 1.97 -8.15 20.25
C ILE A 129 2.50 -9.44 20.89
N GLY A 130 1.61 -10.43 21.06
CA GLY A 130 1.95 -11.70 21.70
C GLY A 130 3.06 -12.47 20.97
N ALA A 131 3.99 -13.07 21.70
CA ALA A 131 5.11 -13.83 21.12
C ALA A 131 4.67 -15.04 20.26
N HIS A 132 3.43 -15.51 20.45
CA HIS A 132 2.85 -16.63 19.68
C HIS A 132 2.24 -16.20 18.35
N VAL A 133 2.14 -14.89 18.09
CA VAL A 133 1.55 -14.35 16.86
C VAL A 133 2.56 -14.47 15.71
N ASP A 134 2.13 -15.05 14.59
CA ASP A 134 2.89 -14.98 13.35
C ASP A 134 2.75 -13.56 12.77
N VAL A 135 3.75 -12.72 13.04
CA VAL A 135 3.75 -11.30 12.64
C VAL A 135 3.92 -11.12 11.14
N GLU A 136 4.55 -12.07 10.44
CA GLU A 136 4.67 -12.04 8.98
C GLU A 136 3.30 -12.27 8.35
N HIS A 137 2.56 -13.28 8.82
CA HIS A 137 1.20 -13.52 8.36
C HIS A 137 0.26 -12.36 8.69
N LEU A 138 0.35 -11.81 9.92
CA LEU A 138 -0.43 -10.64 10.32
C LEU A 138 -0.15 -9.43 9.44
N SER A 139 1.12 -9.21 9.06
CA SER A 139 1.51 -8.09 8.19
C SER A 139 0.95 -8.25 6.77
N ARG A 140 1.00 -9.47 6.22
CA ARG A 140 0.35 -9.75 4.93
C ARG A 140 -1.15 -9.47 4.96
N LEU A 141 -1.86 -9.93 6.00
CA LEU A 141 -3.29 -9.66 6.16
C LEU A 141 -3.59 -8.16 6.27
N ALA A 142 -2.80 -7.43 7.05
CA ALA A 142 -2.95 -5.98 7.16
C ALA A 142 -2.71 -5.27 5.81
N GLY A 143 -1.68 -5.67 5.07
CA GLY A 143 -1.40 -5.13 3.73
C GLY A 143 -2.53 -5.39 2.72
N MET A 144 -3.07 -6.62 2.69
CA MET A 144 -4.24 -6.96 1.87
C MET A 144 -5.46 -6.12 2.27
N HIS A 145 -5.68 -5.93 3.58
CA HIS A 145 -6.79 -5.13 4.07
C HIS A 145 -6.65 -3.66 3.71
N VAL A 146 -5.44 -3.10 3.75
CA VAL A 146 -5.16 -1.74 3.25
C VAL A 146 -5.52 -1.61 1.77
N SER A 147 -5.07 -2.54 0.92
CA SER A 147 -5.35 -2.50 -0.53
C SER A 147 -6.84 -2.57 -0.83
N GLU A 148 -7.56 -3.47 -0.15
CA GLU A 148 -9.00 -3.62 -0.30
C GLU A 148 -9.77 -2.41 0.26
N GLY A 149 -9.32 -1.90 1.42
CA GLY A 149 -9.86 -0.67 2.01
C GLY A 149 -9.72 0.54 1.08
N VAL A 150 -8.56 0.72 0.43
CA VAL A 150 -8.33 1.77 -0.58
C VAL A 150 -9.31 1.63 -1.74
N ARG A 151 -9.52 0.41 -2.24
CA ARG A 151 -10.46 0.14 -3.34
C ARG A 151 -11.89 0.50 -2.97
N HIS A 152 -12.35 0.07 -1.78
CA HIS A 152 -13.70 0.36 -1.27
C HIS A 152 -13.90 1.86 -1.00
N TRP A 153 -12.93 2.51 -0.39
CA TRP A 153 -12.95 3.95 -0.15
C TRP A 153 -13.03 4.74 -1.47
N ALA A 154 -12.19 4.41 -2.44
CA ALA A 154 -12.22 5.03 -3.77
C ALA A 154 -13.55 4.78 -4.50
N GLY A 155 -14.20 3.62 -4.26
CA GLY A 155 -15.53 3.28 -4.74
C GLY A 155 -16.67 4.00 -4.00
N GLY A 156 -16.38 4.72 -2.91
CA GLY A 156 -17.39 5.44 -2.11
C GLY A 156 -18.09 4.59 -1.06
N SER A 157 -17.63 3.36 -0.80
CA SER A 157 -18.30 2.44 0.13
C SER A 157 -18.22 2.87 1.60
N PHE A 158 -17.29 3.75 1.98
CA PHE A 158 -17.14 4.22 3.36
C PHE A 158 -18.02 5.43 3.70
N GLY A 159 -18.73 6.00 2.72
CA GLY A 159 -19.51 7.23 2.91
C GLY A 159 -18.60 8.39 3.32
N ASP A 160 -18.94 9.06 4.42
CA ASP A 160 -18.17 10.21 4.94
C ASP A 160 -17.04 9.79 5.91
N ARG A 161 -16.87 8.48 6.16
CA ARG A 161 -15.81 8.01 7.06
C ARG A 161 -14.45 8.09 6.39
N SER A 162 -13.42 8.48 7.17
CA SER A 162 -12.03 8.46 6.75
C SER A 162 -11.58 7.03 6.43
N PHE A 163 -10.85 6.87 5.32
CA PHE A 163 -10.17 5.61 5.02
C PHE A 163 -9.23 5.19 6.15
N ALA A 164 -8.45 6.16 6.64
CA ALA A 164 -7.46 5.88 7.67
C ALA A 164 -8.10 5.39 8.96
N ASP A 165 -9.21 6.00 9.39
CA ASP A 165 -9.87 5.59 10.63
C ASP A 165 -10.49 4.20 10.50
N VAL A 166 -11.25 3.94 9.42
CA VAL A 166 -11.88 2.61 9.21
C VAL A 166 -10.85 1.51 9.17
N VAL A 167 -9.78 1.67 8.38
CA VAL A 167 -8.78 0.60 8.20
C VAL A 167 -7.89 0.46 9.44
N THR A 168 -7.67 1.54 10.20
CA THR A 168 -6.97 1.45 11.51
C THR A 168 -7.75 0.61 12.50
N ASP A 169 -9.04 0.89 12.67
CA ASP A 169 -9.93 0.14 13.57
C ASP A 169 -9.97 -1.35 13.21
N ASP A 170 -10.07 -1.67 11.90
CA ASP A 170 -10.10 -3.04 11.41
C ASP A 170 -8.77 -3.77 11.68
N ILE A 171 -7.62 -3.12 11.44
CA ILE A 171 -6.31 -3.73 11.72
C ILE A 171 -6.10 -3.89 13.24
N ALA A 172 -6.54 -2.93 14.05
CA ALA A 172 -6.48 -3.03 15.51
C ALA A 172 -7.32 -4.24 16.00
N ALA A 173 -8.50 -4.46 15.44
CA ALA A 173 -9.34 -5.62 15.72
C ALA A 173 -8.66 -6.94 15.30
N LEU A 174 -7.97 -6.97 14.16
CA LEU A 174 -7.17 -8.13 13.74
C LEU A 174 -6.05 -8.44 14.77
N ILE A 175 -5.28 -7.43 15.18
CA ILE A 175 -4.21 -7.58 16.19
C ILE A 175 -4.79 -8.12 17.50
N ALA A 176 -5.88 -7.56 17.97
CA ALA A 176 -6.54 -8.00 19.20
C ALA A 176 -7.01 -9.47 19.08
N GLY A 177 -7.59 -9.85 17.93
CA GLY A 177 -8.00 -11.22 17.64
C GLY A 177 -6.83 -12.21 17.66
N PHE A 178 -5.71 -11.85 17.06
CA PHE A 178 -4.50 -12.69 17.07
C PHE A 178 -3.90 -12.81 18.47
N ASN A 179 -3.90 -11.73 19.26
CA ASN A 179 -3.39 -11.73 20.63
C ASN A 179 -4.20 -12.63 21.58
N THR A 180 -5.50 -12.80 21.34
CA THR A 180 -6.38 -13.63 22.20
C THR A 180 -6.34 -15.12 21.83
N ARG A 181 -5.89 -15.50 20.62
CA ARG A 181 -5.78 -16.90 20.21
C ARG A 181 -4.62 -17.55 20.98
N LYS A 182 -4.94 -18.47 21.89
CA LYS A 182 -3.92 -19.39 22.42
C LYS A 182 -3.39 -20.20 21.23
N GLY A 183 -2.07 -20.23 21.03
CA GLY A 183 -1.45 -21.08 20.04
C GLY A 183 -1.93 -22.53 20.18
N PRO A 184 -1.87 -23.34 19.11
CA PRO A 184 -2.11 -24.78 19.23
C PRO A 184 -1.15 -25.33 20.28
N GLY A 185 -1.72 -25.91 21.37
CA GLY A 185 -0.96 -26.54 22.44
C GLY A 185 -0.24 -27.82 21.96
#